data_a42f590d0aba1d0fea2b4c1f722b3086
#
_entry.id   a42f590d0aba1d0fea2b4c1f722b3086
#
_cell.length_a   1.000
_cell.length_b   1.000
_cell.length_c   1.000
_cell.angle_alpha   90.00
_cell.angle_beta   90.00
_cell.angle_gamma   90.00
#
_symmetry.space_group_name_H-M   'P 1'
#
loop_
_entity.id
_entity.type
_entity.pdbx_description
1 polymer ?
#
loop_
_entity_poly.entity_id
_entity_poly.type
_entity_poly.pdbx_seq_one_letter_code
_entity_poly.pdbx_strand_id
1 'polypeptide(L)'
;MAMGESLNGFEGKTVLRNIQTKSGNRFPVGLAVVACGAEPNLDLVRNTPLAGPHGSPVTEYLETEEKGIYAVGDLAFYPDRIMGGVRRQTHWENARSQGLVAGANMTGKKRIRYEQVPYFWTEIFDLRMDFVGDFSVLPTRVDLQGTHAKKKFIARYYQGDKLRAILLCQQPPRDVETAKAQLRQAQGK
;
A
#
# COMPACT_ATOMS: atom_id res chain seq x y z
N MET A 1 -19.83 -10.95 -14.33
CA MET A 1 -18.84 -10.66 -13.26
C MET A 1 -19.13 -11.59 -12.09
N ALA A 2 -18.14 -12.38 -11.64
CA ALA A 2 -18.30 -13.29 -10.51
C ALA A 2 -17.64 -12.63 -9.28
N MET A 3 -18.44 -11.91 -8.50
CA MET A 3 -17.98 -11.24 -7.28
C MET A 3 -17.96 -12.22 -6.11
N GLY A 4 -16.99 -12.06 -5.20
CA GLY A 4 -16.85 -12.93 -4.03
C GLY A 4 -16.23 -14.30 -4.31
N GLU A 5 -15.77 -14.54 -5.54
CA GLU A 5 -15.12 -15.78 -5.94
C GLU A 5 -13.61 -15.70 -5.76
N SER A 6 -13.02 -16.69 -5.16
CA SER A 6 -11.56 -16.84 -5.05
C SER A 6 -11.05 -17.83 -6.08
N LEU A 7 -9.94 -17.52 -6.73
CA LEU A 7 -9.28 -18.42 -7.67
C LEU A 7 -8.78 -19.68 -6.91
N ASN A 8 -9.04 -20.85 -7.51
CA ASN A 8 -8.49 -22.13 -7.07
C ASN A 8 -7.35 -22.61 -8.00
N GLY A 9 -7.51 -22.42 -9.31
CA GLY A 9 -6.51 -22.87 -10.26
C GLY A 9 -6.84 -22.57 -11.71
N PHE A 10 -5.90 -22.95 -12.55
CA PHE A 10 -5.96 -22.82 -14.00
C PHE A 10 -6.05 -24.22 -14.64
N GLU A 11 -6.86 -24.37 -15.68
CA GLU A 11 -7.04 -25.63 -16.40
C GLU A 11 -6.63 -25.47 -17.88
N GLY A 12 -5.87 -26.46 -18.35
CA GLY A 12 -5.35 -26.55 -19.71
C GLY A 12 -4.01 -27.26 -19.73
N LYS A 13 -3.66 -27.92 -20.83
CA LYS A 13 -2.34 -28.57 -20.96
C LYS A 13 -1.29 -27.65 -21.56
N THR A 14 -1.52 -27.19 -22.78
CA THR A 14 -0.62 -26.29 -23.51
C THR A 14 -1.18 -24.88 -23.66
N VAL A 15 -2.48 -24.72 -23.54
CA VAL A 15 -3.19 -23.45 -23.57
C VAL A 15 -4.20 -23.41 -22.44
N LEU A 16 -4.39 -22.21 -21.89
CA LEU A 16 -5.41 -21.96 -20.86
C LEU A 16 -6.80 -22.14 -21.47
N ARG A 17 -7.64 -22.94 -20.80
CA ARG A 17 -9.02 -23.20 -21.23
C ARG A 17 -10.05 -22.72 -20.24
N ASN A 18 -9.78 -22.95 -18.94
CA ASN A 18 -10.69 -22.54 -17.87
C ASN A 18 -9.91 -22.02 -16.69
N ILE A 19 -10.58 -21.21 -15.87
CA ILE A 19 -10.23 -20.97 -14.48
C ILE A 19 -11.26 -21.67 -13.59
N GLN A 20 -10.81 -22.16 -12.44
CA GLN A 20 -11.64 -22.77 -11.41
C GLN A 20 -11.59 -21.92 -10.14
N THR A 21 -12.74 -21.72 -9.50
CA THR A 21 -12.85 -21.04 -8.22
C THR A 21 -12.88 -22.02 -7.05
N LYS A 22 -12.63 -21.54 -5.83
CA LYS A 22 -12.71 -22.36 -4.61
C LYS A 22 -14.13 -22.87 -4.34
N SER A 23 -15.16 -22.19 -4.83
CA SER A 23 -16.55 -22.63 -4.78
C SER A 23 -16.89 -23.73 -5.80
N GLY A 24 -15.93 -24.10 -6.67
CA GLY A 24 -16.11 -25.16 -7.68
C GLY A 24 -16.62 -24.64 -9.03
N ASN A 25 -16.89 -23.35 -9.18
CA ASN A 25 -17.32 -22.79 -10.47
C ASN A 25 -16.17 -22.81 -11.47
N ARG A 26 -16.52 -23.03 -12.76
CA ARG A 26 -15.60 -23.04 -13.89
C ARG A 26 -15.98 -21.98 -14.90
N PHE A 27 -14.99 -21.22 -15.35
CA PHE A 27 -15.18 -20.18 -16.36
C PHE A 27 -14.26 -20.45 -17.56
N PRO A 28 -14.80 -20.59 -18.78
CA PRO A 28 -13.98 -20.73 -19.97
C PRO A 28 -13.25 -19.40 -20.25
N VAL A 29 -11.92 -19.47 -20.42
CA VAL A 29 -11.07 -18.30 -20.64
C VAL A 29 -9.90 -18.67 -21.55
N GLY A 30 -9.48 -17.74 -22.41
CA GLY A 30 -8.27 -17.87 -23.23
C GLY A 30 -7.09 -17.08 -22.69
N LEU A 31 -7.33 -16.15 -21.76
CA LEU A 31 -6.33 -15.32 -21.09
C LEU A 31 -6.77 -15.07 -19.66
N ALA A 32 -5.84 -15.08 -18.72
CA ALA A 32 -6.07 -14.67 -17.34
C ALA A 32 -5.04 -13.61 -16.93
N VAL A 33 -5.52 -12.56 -16.28
CA VAL A 33 -4.66 -11.53 -15.64
C VAL A 33 -4.78 -11.70 -14.14
N VAL A 34 -3.66 -11.98 -13.47
CA VAL A 34 -3.59 -12.16 -12.01
C VAL A 34 -3.00 -10.91 -11.40
N ALA A 35 -3.81 -10.18 -10.63
CA ALA A 35 -3.43 -8.94 -9.96
C ALA A 35 -3.94 -8.97 -8.51
N CYS A 36 -3.39 -9.87 -7.69
CA CYS A 36 -3.88 -10.18 -6.34
C CYS A 36 -2.87 -9.86 -5.22
N GLY A 37 -2.01 -8.88 -5.43
CA GLY A 37 -0.99 -8.43 -4.47
C GLY A 37 0.41 -8.91 -4.80
N ALA A 38 1.35 -8.67 -3.89
CA ALA A 38 2.76 -9.01 -4.03
C ALA A 38 3.32 -9.60 -2.73
N GLU A 39 4.15 -10.61 -2.87
CA GLU A 39 4.95 -11.17 -1.77
C GLU A 39 6.37 -10.57 -1.80
N PRO A 40 7.01 -10.38 -0.63
CA PRO A 40 8.39 -9.91 -0.59
C PRO A 40 9.34 -11.00 -1.12
N ASN A 41 10.21 -10.64 -2.06
CA ASN A 41 11.29 -11.55 -2.46
C ASN A 41 12.44 -11.47 -1.43
N LEU A 42 12.49 -12.45 -0.55
CA LEU A 42 13.47 -12.56 0.53
C LEU A 42 14.65 -13.47 0.19
N ASP A 43 14.80 -13.90 -1.06
CA ASP A 43 15.81 -14.90 -1.46
C ASP A 43 17.23 -14.50 -1.06
N LEU A 44 17.57 -13.22 -1.20
CA LEU A 44 18.90 -12.69 -0.85
C LEU A 44 19.19 -12.81 0.66
N VAL A 45 18.18 -12.73 1.50
CA VAL A 45 18.30 -12.69 2.98
C VAL A 45 17.69 -13.90 3.67
N ARG A 46 17.23 -14.91 2.92
CA ARG A 46 16.42 -16.06 3.38
C ARG A 46 16.99 -16.77 4.61
N ASN A 47 18.31 -16.92 4.68
CA ASN A 47 18.99 -17.66 5.75
C ASN A 47 19.63 -16.73 6.79
N THR A 48 19.10 -15.52 6.93
CA THR A 48 19.59 -14.52 7.89
C THR A 48 18.44 -14.04 8.77
N PRO A 49 18.70 -13.41 9.92
CA PRO A 49 17.68 -12.78 10.74
C PRO A 49 16.91 -11.65 10.03
N LEU A 50 17.41 -11.19 8.88
CA LEU A 50 16.79 -10.12 8.10
C LEU A 50 15.53 -10.58 7.33
N ALA A 51 15.29 -11.89 7.22
CA ALA A 51 14.12 -12.47 6.56
C ALA A 51 12.97 -12.67 7.55
N GLY A 52 12.13 -11.67 7.73
CA GLY A 52 10.90 -11.78 8.51
C GLY A 52 9.71 -12.31 7.70
N PRO A 53 8.62 -12.74 8.37
CA PRO A 53 7.45 -13.35 7.70
C PRO A 53 6.67 -12.38 6.79
N HIS A 54 6.85 -11.09 6.97
CA HIS A 54 6.14 -10.05 6.22
C HIS A 54 7.08 -9.12 5.43
N GLY A 55 8.37 -9.43 5.37
CA GLY A 55 9.43 -8.61 4.79
C GLY A 55 10.62 -8.50 5.74
N SER A 56 11.62 -7.71 5.37
CA SER A 56 12.76 -7.42 6.24
C SER A 56 12.37 -6.40 7.31
N PRO A 57 12.41 -6.77 8.61
CA PRO A 57 12.13 -5.82 9.69
C PRO A 57 13.16 -4.69 9.72
N VAL A 58 12.68 -3.45 9.84
CA VAL A 58 13.55 -2.28 9.96
C VAL A 58 13.05 -1.34 11.05
N THR A 59 13.96 -0.50 11.54
CA THR A 59 13.65 0.60 12.46
C THR A 59 12.95 1.75 11.72
N GLU A 60 12.52 2.78 12.45
CA GLU A 60 12.03 4.04 11.84
C GLU A 60 13.08 4.78 10.99
N TYR A 61 14.32 4.35 11.03
CA TYR A 61 15.43 4.86 10.20
C TYR A 61 15.69 4.02 8.96
N LEU A 62 14.88 2.97 8.74
CA LEU A 62 14.99 1.99 7.65
C LEU A 62 16.25 1.11 7.74
N GLU A 63 16.91 1.10 8.89
CA GLU A 63 18.06 0.23 9.21
C GLU A 63 17.53 -1.07 9.82
N THR A 64 18.07 -2.20 9.42
CA THR A 64 17.78 -3.52 9.98
C THR A 64 18.41 -3.67 11.37
N GLU A 65 18.25 -4.83 12.01
CA GLU A 65 18.98 -5.15 13.25
C GLU A 65 20.49 -5.25 13.04
N GLU A 66 20.92 -5.59 11.82
CA GLU A 66 22.33 -5.60 11.43
C GLU A 66 22.76 -4.18 11.04
N LYS A 67 23.68 -3.62 11.84
CA LYS A 67 24.15 -2.25 11.68
C LYS A 67 24.76 -2.01 10.31
N GLY A 68 24.33 -0.93 9.64
CA GLY A 68 24.80 -0.53 8.33
C GLY A 68 24.06 -1.23 7.18
N ILE A 69 23.13 -2.15 7.47
CA ILE A 69 22.26 -2.77 6.48
C ILE A 69 20.88 -2.12 6.53
N TYR A 70 20.39 -1.69 5.37
CA TYR A 70 19.11 -1.02 5.20
C TYR A 70 18.21 -1.81 4.27
N ALA A 71 16.90 -1.86 4.57
CA ALA A 71 15.89 -2.40 3.66
C ALA A 71 14.83 -1.34 3.38
N VAL A 72 14.42 -1.23 2.10
CA VAL A 72 13.49 -0.22 1.61
C VAL A 72 12.53 -0.78 0.58
N GLY A 73 11.44 -0.06 0.31
CA GLY A 73 10.43 -0.43 -0.69
C GLY A 73 9.64 -1.67 -0.30
N ASP A 74 9.34 -2.49 -1.30
CA ASP A 74 8.49 -3.68 -1.15
C ASP A 74 9.03 -4.72 -0.17
N LEU A 75 10.31 -4.65 0.14
CA LEU A 75 10.98 -5.53 1.08
C LEU A 75 10.83 -5.08 2.53
N ALA A 76 10.74 -3.76 2.79
CA ALA A 76 10.79 -3.21 4.13
C ALA A 76 9.49 -3.46 4.92
N PHE A 77 9.62 -4.03 6.12
CA PHE A 77 8.55 -4.12 7.12
C PHE A 77 8.89 -3.14 8.24
N TYR A 78 8.26 -1.98 8.23
CA TYR A 78 8.65 -0.78 8.98
C TYR A 78 7.57 -0.27 9.94
N PRO A 79 7.96 0.38 11.06
CA PRO A 79 7.01 1.04 11.96
C PRO A 79 6.45 2.30 11.30
N ASP A 80 5.12 2.38 11.20
CA ASP A 80 4.43 3.58 10.71
C ASP A 80 4.24 4.58 11.85
N ARG A 81 5.06 5.61 11.82
CA ARG A 81 5.09 6.66 12.86
C ARG A 81 3.87 7.60 12.78
N ILE A 82 3.18 7.63 11.65
CA ILE A 82 2.02 8.51 11.44
C ILE A 82 0.73 7.78 11.76
N MET A 83 0.44 6.67 11.09
CA MET A 83 -0.81 5.95 11.25
C MET A 83 -0.80 4.92 12.39
N GLY A 84 0.40 4.60 12.89
CA GLY A 84 0.64 3.60 13.93
C GLY A 84 0.78 2.18 13.37
N GLY A 85 1.28 1.27 14.23
CA GLY A 85 1.54 -0.12 13.87
C GLY A 85 2.79 -0.32 13.04
N VAL A 86 2.92 -1.52 12.48
CA VAL A 86 4.00 -1.91 11.57
C VAL A 86 3.37 -2.34 10.25
N ARG A 87 3.99 -1.99 9.13
CA ARG A 87 3.43 -2.29 7.81
C ARG A 87 4.48 -2.51 6.73
N ARG A 88 4.06 -3.14 5.65
CA ARG A 88 4.75 -3.21 4.38
C ARG A 88 3.85 -2.56 3.32
N GLN A 89 4.41 -1.72 2.49
CA GLN A 89 3.69 -1.06 1.39
C GLN A 89 4.42 -1.28 0.07
N THR A 90 3.72 -1.80 -0.93
CA THR A 90 4.24 -2.15 -2.24
C THR A 90 3.86 -1.09 -3.28
N HIS A 91 4.16 0.18 -2.96
CA HIS A 91 3.84 1.31 -3.82
C HIS A 91 5.12 2.04 -4.22
N TRP A 92 5.18 2.45 -5.46
CA TRP A 92 6.34 3.15 -6.04
C TRP A 92 6.77 4.37 -5.21
N GLU A 93 5.82 5.21 -4.79
CA GLU A 93 6.14 6.42 -4.00
C GLU A 93 6.71 6.08 -2.61
N ASN A 94 6.22 4.99 -1.99
CA ASN A 94 6.79 4.49 -0.74
C ASN A 94 8.25 4.06 -0.93
N ALA A 95 8.53 3.27 -1.96
CA ALA A 95 9.88 2.80 -2.26
C ALA A 95 10.83 3.97 -2.54
N ARG A 96 10.40 4.96 -3.35
CA ARG A 96 11.16 6.16 -3.67
C ARG A 96 11.49 6.99 -2.42
N SER A 97 10.48 7.25 -1.58
CA SER A 97 10.64 8.05 -0.37
C SER A 97 11.51 7.36 0.66
N GLN A 98 11.37 6.04 0.82
CA GLN A 98 12.23 5.24 1.70
C GLN A 98 13.67 5.22 1.21
N GLY A 99 13.89 5.09 -0.10
CA GLY A 99 15.23 5.13 -0.69
C GLY A 99 15.97 6.44 -0.41
N LEU A 100 15.26 7.59 -0.48
CA LEU A 100 15.84 8.89 -0.14
C LEU A 100 16.23 8.98 1.34
N VAL A 101 15.39 8.49 2.24
CA VAL A 101 15.66 8.51 3.69
C VAL A 101 16.81 7.56 4.04
N ALA A 102 16.79 6.32 3.54
CA ALA A 102 17.86 5.35 3.78
C ALA A 102 19.20 5.83 3.21
N GLY A 103 19.21 6.35 1.97
CA GLY A 103 20.41 6.90 1.35
C GLY A 103 21.03 8.04 2.18
N ALA A 104 20.19 8.95 2.72
CA ALA A 104 20.66 10.00 3.61
C ALA A 104 21.23 9.42 4.93
N ASN A 105 20.57 8.41 5.52
CA ASN A 105 21.01 7.76 6.74
C ASN A 105 22.33 7.00 6.56
N MET A 106 22.53 6.36 5.41
CA MET A 106 23.77 5.65 5.06
C MET A 106 25.00 6.57 5.02
N THR A 107 24.82 7.87 4.78
CA THR A 107 25.94 8.84 4.80
C THR A 107 26.50 9.10 6.20
N GLY A 108 25.76 8.73 7.26
CA GLY A 108 26.12 8.96 8.66
C GLY A 108 26.08 10.44 9.13
N LYS A 109 25.79 11.39 8.21
CA LYS A 109 25.82 12.84 8.53
C LYS A 109 24.59 13.29 9.33
N LYS A 110 23.45 12.65 9.11
CA LYS A 110 22.19 12.96 9.79
C LYS A 110 21.33 11.69 9.87
N ARG A 111 20.66 11.50 11.00
CA ARG A 111 19.74 10.38 11.19
C ARG A 111 18.29 10.88 11.02
N ILE A 112 17.64 10.47 9.94
CA ILE A 112 16.32 10.92 9.50
C ILE A 112 15.33 9.77 9.70
N ARG A 113 14.22 10.01 10.39
CA ARG A 113 13.13 9.05 10.54
C ARG A 113 12.28 9.03 9.26
N TYR A 114 11.79 7.84 8.92
CA TYR A 114 10.77 7.70 7.89
C TYR A 114 9.39 8.00 8.50
N GLU A 115 8.86 9.17 8.19
CA GLU A 115 7.59 9.68 8.73
C GLU A 115 6.71 10.20 7.58
N GLN A 116 6.32 9.29 6.68
CA GLN A 116 5.44 9.63 5.55
C GLN A 116 4.03 9.14 5.84
N VAL A 117 3.03 9.96 5.45
CA VAL A 117 1.65 9.49 5.36
C VAL A 117 1.56 8.49 4.21
N PRO A 118 1.00 7.29 4.43
CA PRO A 118 0.80 6.34 3.35
C PRO A 118 0.07 6.99 2.17
N TYR A 119 0.60 6.78 0.97
CA TYR A 119 0.05 7.38 -0.24
C TYR A 119 0.32 6.51 -1.45
N PHE A 120 -0.71 6.33 -2.28
CA PHE A 120 -0.60 5.77 -3.63
C PHE A 120 -1.70 6.32 -4.52
N TRP A 121 -1.58 6.10 -5.82
CA TRP A 121 -2.61 6.48 -6.78
C TRP A 121 -2.84 5.36 -7.78
N THR A 122 -3.98 5.43 -8.46
CA THR A 122 -4.28 4.61 -9.63
C THR A 122 -4.93 5.48 -10.70
N GLU A 123 -4.68 5.10 -11.94
CA GLU A 123 -5.33 5.70 -13.11
C GLU A 123 -5.96 4.58 -13.92
N ILE A 124 -7.27 4.68 -14.15
CA ILE A 124 -8.05 3.73 -14.96
C ILE A 124 -8.72 4.56 -16.05
N PHE A 125 -8.20 4.49 -17.26
CA PHE A 125 -8.57 5.36 -18.39
C PHE A 125 -8.37 6.85 -18.00
N ASP A 126 -9.47 7.61 -17.97
CA ASP A 126 -9.53 9.03 -17.60
C ASP A 126 -9.74 9.28 -16.10
N LEU A 127 -9.88 8.22 -15.32
CA LEU A 127 -10.20 8.30 -13.89
C LEU A 127 -8.94 8.16 -13.04
N ARG A 128 -8.51 9.27 -12.42
CA ARG A 128 -7.45 9.28 -11.42
C ARG A 128 -8.04 9.25 -10.01
N MET A 129 -7.52 8.37 -9.18
CA MET A 129 -7.84 8.26 -7.76
C MET A 129 -6.55 8.28 -6.94
N ASP A 130 -6.51 9.15 -5.94
CA ASP A 130 -5.40 9.28 -4.99
C ASP A 130 -5.86 8.79 -3.61
N PHE A 131 -5.12 7.85 -3.03
CA PHE A 131 -5.41 7.19 -1.75
C PHE A 131 -4.40 7.66 -0.71
N VAL A 132 -4.86 8.33 0.33
CA VAL A 132 -4.01 8.92 1.37
C VAL A 132 -4.40 8.36 2.73
N GLY A 133 -3.45 7.80 3.48
CA GLY A 133 -3.71 7.23 4.81
C GLY A 133 -3.86 5.72 4.83
N ASP A 134 -4.59 5.22 5.83
CA ASP A 134 -4.73 3.81 6.14
C ASP A 134 -6.10 3.25 5.76
N PHE A 135 -6.17 2.57 4.63
CA PHE A 135 -7.36 1.89 4.12
C PHE A 135 -7.51 0.43 4.61
N SER A 136 -6.59 -0.06 5.44
CA SER A 136 -6.69 -1.42 5.99
C SER A 136 -7.73 -1.54 7.11
N VAL A 137 -8.17 -0.40 7.66
CA VAL A 137 -9.15 -0.34 8.75
C VAL A 137 -10.54 -0.12 8.18
N LEU A 138 -11.51 -0.95 8.60
CA LEU A 138 -12.90 -0.76 8.22
C LEU A 138 -13.45 0.55 8.83
N PRO A 139 -14.00 1.45 8.02
CA PRO A 139 -14.53 2.72 8.51
C PRO A 139 -15.87 2.52 9.23
N THR A 140 -16.07 3.29 10.29
CA THR A 140 -17.38 3.39 10.95
C THR A 140 -18.25 4.52 10.35
N ARG A 141 -17.62 5.48 9.67
CA ARG A 141 -18.26 6.60 8.99
C ARG A 141 -17.45 7.01 7.76
N VAL A 142 -18.17 7.41 6.70
CA VAL A 142 -17.58 8.01 5.49
C VAL A 142 -18.28 9.32 5.19
N ASP A 143 -17.51 10.41 5.16
CA ASP A 143 -18.01 11.73 4.78
C ASP A 143 -17.63 11.99 3.31
N LEU A 144 -18.64 12.20 2.46
CA LEU A 144 -18.47 12.42 1.02
C LEU A 144 -18.70 13.89 0.67
N GLN A 145 -17.70 14.51 0.04
CA GLN A 145 -17.80 15.82 -0.56
C GLN A 145 -17.72 15.69 -2.08
N GLY A 146 -18.73 16.14 -2.79
CA GLY A 146 -18.89 15.91 -4.23
C GLY A 146 -19.81 14.73 -4.52
N THR A 147 -19.73 14.13 -5.71
CA THR A 147 -20.61 13.02 -6.09
C THR A 147 -19.89 11.98 -6.95
N HIS A 148 -20.27 10.72 -6.76
CA HIS A 148 -19.80 9.62 -7.59
C HIS A 148 -20.26 9.79 -9.06
N ALA A 149 -21.46 10.29 -9.29
CA ALA A 149 -22.01 10.49 -10.63
C ALA A 149 -21.17 11.44 -11.50
N LYS A 150 -20.56 12.46 -10.89
CA LYS A 150 -19.64 13.38 -11.57
C LYS A 150 -18.20 12.88 -11.62
N LYS A 151 -17.91 11.69 -11.06
CA LYS A 151 -16.55 11.15 -10.90
C LYS A 151 -15.57 12.16 -10.27
N LYS A 152 -16.06 13.10 -9.46
CA LYS A 152 -15.28 14.13 -8.81
C LYS A 152 -15.72 14.30 -7.36
N PHE A 153 -14.93 13.78 -6.43
CA PHE A 153 -15.28 13.77 -5.01
C PHE A 153 -14.06 13.61 -4.11
N ILE A 154 -14.25 13.89 -2.82
CA ILE A 154 -13.33 13.57 -1.74
C ILE A 154 -14.15 12.75 -0.72
N ALA A 155 -13.66 11.55 -0.37
CA ALA A 155 -14.25 10.72 0.67
C ALA A 155 -13.30 10.61 1.85
N ARG A 156 -13.77 10.94 3.05
CA ARG A 156 -13.02 10.86 4.31
C ARG A 156 -13.52 9.69 5.14
N TYR A 157 -12.62 8.79 5.48
CA TYR A 157 -12.91 7.53 6.17
C TYR A 157 -12.50 7.65 7.64
N TYR A 158 -13.46 7.42 8.54
CA TYR A 158 -13.27 7.53 9.98
C TYR A 158 -13.42 6.19 10.68
N GLN A 159 -12.68 5.99 11.75
CA GLN A 159 -12.89 4.94 12.75
C GLN A 159 -13.16 5.62 14.08
N GLY A 160 -14.42 5.56 14.54
CA GLY A 160 -14.92 6.48 15.56
C GLY A 160 -14.80 7.93 15.07
N ASP A 161 -14.19 8.78 15.88
CA ASP A 161 -13.93 10.19 15.51
C ASP A 161 -12.59 10.41 14.81
N LYS A 162 -11.78 9.35 14.67
CA LYS A 162 -10.43 9.45 14.13
C LYS A 162 -10.43 9.30 12.62
N LEU A 163 -9.96 10.31 11.91
CA LEU A 163 -9.75 10.26 10.47
C LEU A 163 -8.60 9.27 10.16
N ARG A 164 -8.88 8.24 9.33
CA ARG A 164 -7.94 7.18 8.99
C ARG A 164 -7.43 7.26 7.57
N ALA A 165 -8.31 7.63 6.62
CA ALA A 165 -7.95 7.71 5.22
C ALA A 165 -8.77 8.76 4.47
N ILE A 166 -8.24 9.22 3.35
CA ILE A 166 -8.91 10.15 2.43
C ILE A 166 -8.71 9.62 1.01
N LEU A 167 -9.80 9.44 0.29
CA LEU A 167 -9.82 9.14 -1.14
C LEU A 167 -10.16 10.42 -1.90
N LEU A 168 -9.30 10.79 -2.84
CA LEU A 168 -9.52 11.92 -3.74
C LEU A 168 -9.75 11.36 -5.16
N CYS A 169 -10.87 11.69 -5.75
CA CYS A 169 -11.19 11.31 -7.12
C CYS A 169 -11.22 12.55 -7.99
N GLN A 170 -10.37 12.59 -9.05
CA GLN A 170 -10.24 13.71 -9.99
C GLN A 170 -10.02 15.06 -9.29
N GLN A 171 -9.17 15.08 -8.25
CA GLN A 171 -8.79 16.29 -7.53
C GLN A 171 -7.42 16.80 -7.99
N PRO A 172 -7.13 18.09 -7.86
CA PRO A 172 -5.81 18.63 -8.20
C PRO A 172 -4.73 18.12 -7.23
N PRO A 173 -3.45 18.00 -7.68
CA PRO A 173 -2.36 17.46 -6.85
C PRO A 173 -2.16 18.17 -5.50
N ARG A 174 -2.48 19.46 -5.39
CA ARG A 174 -2.41 20.21 -4.12
C ARG A 174 -3.32 19.63 -3.03
N ASP A 175 -4.43 18.99 -3.41
CA ASP A 175 -5.37 18.41 -2.46
C ASP A 175 -4.80 17.14 -1.80
N VAL A 176 -3.86 16.45 -2.45
CA VAL A 176 -3.11 15.34 -1.86
C VAL A 176 -2.28 15.82 -0.67
N GLU A 177 -1.56 16.95 -0.80
CA GLU A 177 -0.77 17.49 0.31
C GLU A 177 -1.67 18.01 1.44
N THR A 178 -2.82 18.61 1.10
CA THR A 178 -3.83 18.99 2.08
C THR A 178 -4.36 17.78 2.84
N ALA A 179 -4.64 16.67 2.14
CA ALA A 179 -5.11 15.43 2.76
C ALA A 179 -4.03 14.81 3.68
N LYS A 180 -2.75 14.82 3.28
CA LYS A 180 -1.64 14.38 4.14
C LYS A 180 -1.55 15.23 5.42
N ALA A 181 -1.68 16.56 5.29
CA ALA A 181 -1.65 17.46 6.45
C ALA A 181 -2.84 17.19 7.40
N GLN A 182 -4.05 17.02 6.89
CA GLN A 182 -5.22 16.66 7.69
C GLN A 182 -5.01 15.35 8.47
N LEU A 183 -4.45 14.33 7.83
CA LEU A 183 -4.16 13.06 8.48
C LEU A 183 -3.08 13.20 9.55
N ARG A 184 -1.99 13.94 9.31
CA ARG A 184 -0.98 14.20 10.34
C ARG A 184 -1.61 14.87 11.57
N GLN A 185 -2.39 15.93 11.36
CA GLN A 185 -3.09 16.63 12.43
C GLN A 185 -4.02 15.71 13.20
N ALA A 186 -4.82 14.88 12.51
CA ALA A 186 -5.74 13.92 13.12
C ALA A 186 -5.02 12.83 13.93
N GLN A 187 -3.74 12.57 13.69
CA GLN A 187 -2.89 11.65 14.46
C GLN A 187 -2.05 12.36 15.54
N GLY A 188 -2.19 13.69 15.70
CA GLY A 188 -1.39 14.47 16.66
C GLY A 188 0.09 14.59 16.28
N LYS A 189 0.36 14.65 14.96
CA LYS A 189 1.73 14.70 14.40
C LYS A 189 1.97 15.96 13.59
#